data_8bacae2761f7844727668dd9b8a68717
#
_entry.id   8bacae2761f7844727668dd9b8a68717
#
_cell.length_a   1.000
_cell.length_b   1.000
_cell.length_c   1.000
_cell.angle_alpha   90.00
_cell.angle_beta   90.00
_cell.angle_gamma   90.00
#
_symmetry.space_group_name_H-M   'P 1'
#
loop_
_entity.id
_entity.type
_entity.pdbx_description
1 polymer ?
#
loop_
_entity_poly.entity_id
_entity_poly.type
_entity_poly.pdbx_seq_one_letter_code
_entity_poly.pdbx_strand_id
1 'polypeptide(L)'
;PPSAEALAEWRQHCAELLREPSPFSNVVQLTACARDALLACGLQRMLLLVADRTQVYVLAQQSAGLEPRQAKLQLEIAGSPLLKKLFQQPALLRIGPNNQDQLLPALGEPLRQLFPGPHLLLRSLGNGSRVVMLVLADLGGQPFSDLHAQAFAKTAQCTERAIQQFGRQRRTE
;
A
#
# COMPACT_ATOMS: atom_id res chain seq x y z
N PRO A 1 11.47 0.09 -18.10
CA PRO A 1 10.09 -0.39 -18.10
C PRO A 1 10.01 -1.89 -17.80
N PRO A 2 8.93 -2.35 -17.16
CA PRO A 2 8.79 -3.78 -16.88
C PRO A 2 8.71 -4.58 -18.18
N SER A 3 9.19 -5.83 -18.11
CA SER A 3 9.11 -6.74 -19.24
C SER A 3 7.66 -7.16 -19.51
N ALA A 4 7.42 -7.74 -20.71
CA ALA A 4 6.11 -8.29 -21.05
C ALA A 4 5.70 -9.40 -20.06
N GLU A 5 6.66 -10.20 -19.59
CA GLU A 5 6.41 -11.25 -18.61
C GLU A 5 6.00 -10.66 -17.25
N ALA A 6 6.68 -9.61 -16.80
CA ALA A 6 6.36 -8.92 -15.55
C ALA A 6 4.97 -8.29 -15.62
N LEU A 7 4.58 -7.71 -16.74
CA LEU A 7 3.25 -7.15 -16.93
C LEU A 7 2.17 -8.23 -16.93
N ALA A 8 2.47 -9.40 -17.50
CA ALA A 8 1.55 -10.54 -17.47
C ALA A 8 1.36 -11.04 -16.02
N GLU A 9 2.44 -11.14 -15.24
CA GLU A 9 2.37 -11.46 -13.82
C GLU A 9 1.54 -10.44 -13.04
N TRP A 10 1.77 -9.16 -13.30
CA TRP A 10 1.02 -8.09 -12.65
C TRP A 10 -0.48 -8.23 -12.90
N ARG A 11 -0.87 -8.45 -14.16
CA ARG A 11 -2.27 -8.65 -14.52
C ARG A 11 -2.86 -9.87 -13.82
N GLN A 12 -2.09 -10.94 -13.72
CA GLN A 12 -2.52 -12.17 -13.05
C GLN A 12 -2.77 -11.92 -11.56
N HIS A 13 -1.88 -11.21 -10.88
CA HIS A 13 -2.07 -10.86 -9.46
C HIS A 13 -3.27 -9.94 -9.26
N CYS A 14 -3.46 -8.95 -10.12
CA CYS A 14 -4.63 -8.09 -10.06
C CYS A 14 -5.93 -8.87 -10.28
N ALA A 15 -5.93 -9.81 -11.22
CA ALA A 15 -7.10 -10.68 -11.46
C ALA A 15 -7.38 -11.56 -10.23
N GLU A 16 -6.34 -12.07 -9.58
CA GLU A 16 -6.46 -12.85 -8.35
C GLU A 16 -7.09 -12.04 -7.22
N LEU A 17 -6.65 -10.79 -7.06
CA LEU A 17 -7.23 -9.87 -6.06
C LEU A 17 -8.72 -9.63 -6.31
N LEU A 18 -9.13 -9.57 -7.58
CA LEU A 18 -10.52 -9.27 -7.95
C LEU A 18 -11.40 -10.52 -8.04
N ARG A 19 -10.85 -11.72 -7.87
CA ARG A 19 -11.61 -12.96 -8.02
C ARG A 19 -12.74 -13.08 -7.00
N GLU A 20 -13.89 -13.53 -7.46
CA GLU A 20 -15.08 -13.80 -6.65
C GLU A 20 -15.48 -15.28 -6.78
N PRO A 21 -15.68 -16.00 -5.66
CA PRO A 21 -15.39 -15.58 -4.27
C PRO A 21 -13.91 -15.39 -4.04
N SER A 22 -13.56 -14.69 -2.95
CA SER A 22 -12.15 -14.40 -2.63
C SER A 22 -11.36 -15.72 -2.49
N PRO A 23 -10.21 -15.84 -3.17
CA PRO A 23 -9.37 -17.03 -3.03
C PRO A 23 -8.51 -17.02 -1.77
N PHE A 24 -8.53 -15.93 -1.00
CA PHE A 24 -7.62 -15.74 0.14
C PHE A 24 -8.21 -16.29 1.42
N SER A 25 -7.40 -17.07 2.16
CA SER A 25 -7.81 -17.62 3.45
C SER A 25 -7.68 -16.61 4.60
N ASN A 26 -6.80 -15.61 4.43
CA ASN A 26 -6.52 -14.61 5.46
C ASN A 26 -5.91 -13.35 4.84
N VAL A 27 -5.77 -12.31 5.66
CA VAL A 27 -5.22 -11.02 5.23
C VAL A 27 -3.76 -11.13 4.84
N VAL A 28 -3.00 -12.04 5.43
CA VAL A 28 -1.59 -12.24 5.07
C VAL A 28 -1.46 -12.69 3.60
N GLN A 29 -2.28 -13.63 3.16
CA GLN A 29 -2.27 -14.10 1.77
C GLN A 29 -2.71 -13.01 0.81
N LEU A 30 -3.75 -12.25 1.16
CA LEU A 30 -4.26 -11.16 0.35
C LEU A 30 -3.20 -10.08 0.17
N THR A 31 -2.57 -9.65 1.24
CA THR A 31 -1.55 -8.59 1.20
C THR A 31 -0.27 -9.07 0.54
N ALA A 32 0.07 -10.36 0.63
CA ALA A 32 1.19 -10.93 -0.12
C ALA A 32 0.95 -10.87 -1.63
N CYS A 33 -0.27 -11.15 -2.08
CA CYS A 33 -0.64 -11.01 -3.49
C CYS A 33 -0.51 -9.55 -3.95
N ALA A 34 -0.95 -8.60 -3.16
CA ALA A 34 -0.83 -7.17 -3.46
C ALA A 34 0.64 -6.75 -3.54
N ARG A 35 1.48 -7.20 -2.61
CA ARG A 35 2.92 -6.95 -2.64
C ARG A 35 3.54 -7.49 -3.93
N ASP A 36 3.20 -8.72 -4.31
CA ASP A 36 3.74 -9.34 -5.52
C ASP A 36 3.29 -8.60 -6.78
N ALA A 37 2.06 -8.10 -6.80
CA ALA A 37 1.57 -7.26 -7.91
C ALA A 37 2.38 -5.97 -8.02
N LEU A 38 2.66 -5.32 -6.90
CA LEU A 38 3.47 -4.08 -6.88
C LEU A 38 4.90 -4.34 -7.39
N LEU A 39 5.50 -5.44 -6.97
CA LEU A 39 6.82 -5.84 -7.47
C LEU A 39 6.80 -6.10 -8.98
N ALA A 40 5.78 -6.81 -9.46
CA ALA A 40 5.65 -7.16 -10.87
C ALA A 40 5.50 -5.92 -11.77
N CYS A 41 4.86 -4.85 -11.29
CA CYS A 41 4.74 -3.62 -12.07
C CYS A 41 5.97 -2.69 -11.96
N GLY A 42 7.04 -3.14 -11.32
CA GLY A 42 8.33 -2.46 -11.33
C GLY A 42 8.66 -1.63 -10.10
N LEU A 43 7.78 -1.57 -9.11
CA LEU A 43 8.07 -0.87 -7.86
C LEU A 43 9.13 -1.65 -7.08
N GLN A 44 10.00 -0.93 -6.36
CA GLN A 44 11.19 -1.54 -5.77
C GLN A 44 11.11 -1.68 -4.26
N ARG A 45 10.52 -0.68 -3.58
CA ARG A 45 10.33 -0.73 -2.14
C ARG A 45 8.87 -0.51 -1.84
N MET A 46 8.34 -1.28 -0.91
CA MET A 46 6.94 -1.12 -0.51
C MET A 46 6.70 -1.58 0.91
N LEU A 47 5.64 -1.03 1.48
CA LEU A 47 5.18 -1.35 2.82
C LEU A 47 3.65 -1.31 2.81
N LEU A 48 3.03 -2.38 3.30
CA LEU A 48 1.59 -2.47 3.49
C LEU A 48 1.33 -2.46 4.98
N LEU A 49 0.69 -1.39 5.46
CA LEU A 49 0.36 -1.18 6.86
C LEU A 49 -1.12 -1.44 7.07
N VAL A 50 -1.45 -2.25 8.07
CA VAL A 50 -2.83 -2.58 8.43
C VAL A 50 -3.17 -1.94 9.76
N ALA A 51 -4.31 -1.23 9.81
CA ALA A 51 -4.78 -0.61 11.04
C ALA A 51 -5.34 -1.67 11.99
N ASP A 52 -5.12 -1.48 13.29
CA ASP A 52 -5.78 -2.28 14.31
C ASP A 52 -7.27 -1.92 14.39
N ARG A 53 -8.05 -2.70 15.16
CA ARG A 53 -9.50 -2.48 15.26
C ARG A 53 -9.86 -1.11 15.82
N THR A 54 -9.03 -0.58 16.70
CA THR A 54 -9.29 0.72 17.35
C THR A 54 -8.82 1.88 16.49
N GLN A 55 -8.10 1.61 15.40
CA GLN A 55 -7.48 2.62 14.53
C GLN A 55 -6.50 3.56 15.26
N VAL A 56 -5.86 3.04 16.29
CA VAL A 56 -4.81 3.76 17.02
C VAL A 56 -3.45 3.48 16.40
N TYR A 57 -3.20 2.22 15.99
CA TYR A 57 -1.94 1.76 15.45
C TYR A 57 -2.08 1.22 14.04
N VAL A 58 -0.99 1.31 13.27
CA VAL A 58 -0.81 0.53 12.04
C VAL A 58 0.37 -0.42 12.24
N LEU A 59 0.24 -1.60 11.65
CA LEU A 59 1.24 -2.66 11.74
C LEU A 59 1.70 -3.03 10.34
N ALA A 60 3.01 -3.26 10.17
CA ALA A 60 3.54 -3.74 8.90
C ALA A 60 3.05 -5.18 8.66
N GLN A 61 2.25 -5.35 7.62
CA GLN A 61 1.72 -6.66 7.22
C GLN A 61 2.59 -7.31 6.16
N GLN A 62 3.05 -6.53 5.19
CA GLN A 62 3.93 -6.96 4.11
C GLN A 62 4.94 -5.86 3.81
N SER A 63 6.11 -6.26 3.34
CA SER A 63 7.12 -5.33 2.84
C SER A 63 7.98 -6.01 1.79
N ALA A 64 8.65 -5.21 0.97
CA ALA A 64 9.67 -5.67 0.04
C ALA A 64 10.67 -4.54 -0.21
N GLY A 65 11.92 -4.89 -0.44
CA GLY A 65 12.98 -3.92 -0.70
C GLY A 65 13.45 -3.14 0.53
N LEU A 66 12.89 -3.41 1.70
CA LEU A 66 13.25 -2.81 2.97
C LEU A 66 14.06 -3.81 3.81
N GLU A 67 14.82 -3.31 4.78
CA GLU A 67 15.56 -4.18 5.66
C GLU A 67 14.62 -5.03 6.52
N PRO A 68 14.96 -6.34 6.77
CA PRO A 68 14.04 -7.25 7.47
C PRO A 68 13.56 -6.75 8.83
N ARG A 69 14.41 -6.08 9.61
CA ARG A 69 14.04 -5.56 10.93
C ARG A 69 12.93 -4.51 10.86
N GLN A 70 12.79 -3.84 9.72
CA GLN A 70 11.79 -2.80 9.50
C GLN A 70 10.43 -3.37 9.12
N ALA A 71 10.37 -4.65 8.74
CA ALA A 71 9.12 -5.34 8.45
C ALA A 71 8.24 -5.57 9.69
N LYS A 72 8.77 -5.36 10.90
CA LYS A 72 8.02 -5.50 12.16
C LYS A 72 7.56 -4.14 12.71
N LEU A 73 7.43 -3.16 11.84
CA LEU A 73 7.09 -1.80 12.24
C LEU A 73 5.67 -1.72 12.80
N GLN A 74 5.53 -0.99 13.91
CA GLN A 74 4.26 -0.60 14.49
C GLN A 74 4.31 0.91 14.75
N LEU A 75 3.28 1.64 14.30
CA LEU A 75 3.22 3.08 14.42
C LEU A 75 1.88 3.55 14.96
N GLU A 76 1.90 4.60 15.78
CA GLU A 76 0.67 5.30 16.14
C GLU A 76 0.26 6.20 14.97
N ILE A 77 -1.00 6.10 14.56
CA ILE A 77 -1.54 6.94 13.47
C ILE A 77 -1.47 8.41 13.87
N ALA A 78 -1.83 8.72 15.11
CA ALA A 78 -1.81 10.10 15.61
C ALA A 78 -0.39 10.70 15.70
N GLY A 79 0.65 9.87 15.67
CA GLY A 79 2.04 10.32 15.68
C GLY A 79 2.51 10.87 14.33
N SER A 80 1.73 10.71 13.26
CA SER A 80 2.05 11.22 11.94
C SER A 80 0.89 12.08 11.43
N PRO A 81 1.07 13.39 11.24
CA PRO A 81 0.01 14.24 10.71
C PRO A 81 -0.52 13.76 9.36
N LEU A 82 0.36 13.23 8.50
CA LEU A 82 -0.05 12.73 7.19
C LEU A 82 -0.85 11.44 7.30
N LEU A 83 -0.42 10.48 8.13
CA LEU A 83 -1.17 9.25 8.36
C LEU A 83 -2.55 9.55 8.94
N LYS A 84 -2.62 10.45 9.91
CA LYS A 84 -3.89 10.85 10.50
C LYS A 84 -4.86 11.32 9.43
N LYS A 85 -4.40 12.11 8.48
CA LYS A 85 -5.21 12.61 7.38
C LYS A 85 -5.61 11.50 6.41
N LEU A 86 -4.66 10.62 6.04
CA LEU A 86 -4.92 9.51 5.12
C LEU A 86 -5.89 8.47 5.70
N PHE A 87 -5.97 8.36 7.03
CA PHE A 87 -6.88 7.42 7.68
C PHE A 87 -8.28 8.01 7.93
N GLN A 88 -8.53 9.26 7.55
CA GLN A 88 -9.87 9.85 7.59
C GLN A 88 -10.77 9.35 6.47
N GLN A 89 -10.19 9.18 5.26
CA GLN A 89 -10.91 8.65 4.10
C GLN A 89 -9.91 8.09 3.09
N PRO A 90 -10.32 7.12 2.25
CA PRO A 90 -9.43 6.59 1.23
C PRO A 90 -8.91 7.69 0.30
N ALA A 91 -7.62 7.71 0.07
CA ALA A 91 -6.97 8.74 -0.73
C ALA A 91 -5.73 8.23 -1.41
N LEU A 92 -5.44 8.75 -2.60
CA LEU A 92 -4.22 8.52 -3.35
C LEU A 92 -3.37 9.79 -3.27
N LEU A 93 -2.09 9.61 -2.95
CA LEU A 93 -1.16 10.73 -2.82
C LEU A 93 0.14 10.40 -3.52
N ARG A 94 0.62 11.34 -4.32
CA ARG A 94 1.93 11.26 -4.97
C ARG A 94 2.80 12.37 -4.41
N ILE A 95 3.86 11.99 -3.70
CA ILE A 95 4.85 12.94 -3.21
C ILE A 95 5.96 13.07 -4.26
N GLY A 96 6.30 14.31 -4.60
CA GLY A 96 7.35 14.64 -5.56
C GLY A 96 7.91 16.03 -5.28
N PRO A 97 8.73 16.56 -6.20
CA PRO A 97 9.39 17.85 -5.97
C PRO A 97 8.46 19.02 -5.66
N ASN A 98 7.20 18.95 -6.13
CA ASN A 98 6.24 20.05 -5.93
C ASN A 98 5.67 20.11 -4.52
N ASN A 99 5.66 18.99 -3.77
CA ASN A 99 5.01 18.93 -2.46
C ASN A 99 5.86 18.26 -1.38
N GLN A 100 7.07 17.80 -1.71
CA GLN A 100 7.92 17.08 -0.76
C GLN A 100 8.24 17.88 0.49
N ASP A 101 8.47 19.18 0.34
CA ASP A 101 8.87 20.02 1.47
C ASP A 101 7.77 20.13 2.53
N GLN A 102 6.52 19.98 2.11
CA GLN A 102 5.36 20.02 2.99
C GLN A 102 5.00 18.61 3.50
N LEU A 103 5.02 17.61 2.63
CA LEU A 103 4.46 16.29 2.94
C LEU A 103 5.43 15.32 3.60
N LEU A 104 6.73 15.36 3.24
CA LEU A 104 7.69 14.47 3.88
C LEU A 104 7.85 14.73 5.38
N PRO A 105 7.94 15.99 5.86
CA PRO A 105 7.92 16.23 7.29
C PRO A 105 6.65 15.75 7.98
N ALA A 106 5.50 15.86 7.31
CA ALA A 106 4.22 15.42 7.84
C ALA A 106 4.10 13.90 7.91
N LEU A 107 4.87 13.17 7.10
CA LEU A 107 4.93 11.71 7.15
C LEU A 107 5.60 11.22 8.44
N GLY A 108 6.65 11.91 8.88
CA GLY A 108 7.33 11.61 10.13
C GLY A 108 8.21 10.38 10.11
N GLU A 109 8.94 10.19 11.19
CA GLU A 109 9.77 9.04 11.41
C GLU A 109 8.94 7.90 12.03
N PRO A 110 9.24 6.63 11.78
CA PRO A 110 10.37 6.13 11.00
C PRO A 110 10.12 6.01 9.50
N LEU A 111 8.93 6.37 8.98
CA LEU A 111 8.60 6.20 7.56
C LEU A 111 9.55 6.98 6.64
N ARG A 112 10.01 8.18 7.07
CA ARG A 112 10.99 8.93 6.30
C ARG A 112 12.34 8.23 6.17
N GLN A 113 12.72 7.42 7.17
CA GLN A 113 13.93 6.63 7.10
C GLN A 113 13.80 5.48 6.11
N LEU A 114 12.60 4.87 6.05
CA LEU A 114 12.31 3.79 5.11
C LEU A 114 12.21 4.28 3.67
N PHE A 115 11.65 5.48 3.49
CA PHE A 115 11.40 6.08 2.19
C PHE A 115 11.97 7.50 2.18
N PRO A 116 13.32 7.64 2.12
CA PRO A 116 13.96 8.96 2.26
C PRO A 116 13.91 9.83 1.01
N GLY A 117 13.57 9.25 -0.12
CA GLY A 117 13.59 9.97 -1.38
C GLY A 117 12.43 10.92 -1.55
N PRO A 118 12.52 11.86 -2.52
CA PRO A 118 11.46 12.83 -2.73
C PRO A 118 10.25 12.26 -3.45
N HIS A 119 10.34 11.05 -4.02
CA HIS A 119 9.28 10.44 -4.82
C HIS A 119 8.71 9.23 -4.09
N LEU A 120 7.44 9.33 -3.70
CA LEU A 120 6.75 8.28 -2.95
C LEU A 120 5.28 8.26 -3.36
N LEU A 121 4.73 7.06 -3.51
CA LEU A 121 3.29 6.84 -3.76
C LEU A 121 2.64 6.28 -2.51
N LEU A 122 1.50 6.82 -2.13
CA LEU A 122 0.71 6.36 -0.98
C LEU A 122 -0.75 6.22 -1.39
N ARG A 123 -1.41 5.21 -0.88
CA ARG A 123 -2.85 5.01 -1.07
C ARG A 123 -3.43 4.37 0.19
N SER A 124 -4.36 5.08 0.83
CA SER A 124 -5.12 4.50 1.93
C SER A 124 -6.34 3.77 1.38
N LEU A 125 -6.66 2.62 1.98
CA LEU A 125 -7.68 1.70 1.49
C LEU A 125 -8.81 1.60 2.51
N GLY A 126 -10.04 1.65 2.03
CA GLY A 126 -11.23 1.65 2.86
C GLY A 126 -12.01 0.35 2.81
N ASN A 127 -12.71 0.07 3.90
CA ASN A 127 -13.72 -0.99 3.98
C ASN A 127 -14.94 -0.42 4.72
N GLY A 128 -15.99 -0.12 3.97
CA GLY A 128 -17.12 0.60 4.51
C GLY A 128 -16.75 2.03 4.86
N SER A 129 -17.07 2.48 6.06
CA SER A 129 -16.77 3.84 6.54
C SER A 129 -15.38 3.98 7.14
N ARG A 130 -14.57 2.90 7.17
CA ARG A 130 -13.27 2.88 7.83
C ARG A 130 -12.17 2.74 6.81
N VAL A 131 -11.05 3.44 7.06
CA VAL A 131 -9.78 3.16 6.38
C VAL A 131 -9.06 2.07 7.18
N VAL A 132 -8.65 1.01 6.50
CA VAL A 132 -8.11 -0.19 7.16
C VAL A 132 -6.66 -0.48 6.80
N MET A 133 -6.14 0.13 5.74
CA MET A 133 -4.79 -0.17 5.24
C MET A 133 -4.18 1.05 4.56
N LEU A 134 -2.87 1.14 4.61
CA LEU A 134 -2.09 2.11 3.84
C LEU A 134 -1.02 1.37 3.04
N VAL A 135 -0.94 1.65 1.75
CA VAL A 135 0.10 1.14 0.86
C VAL A 135 1.06 2.26 0.53
N LEU A 136 2.36 2.02 0.77
CA LEU A 136 3.44 2.95 0.40
C LEU A 136 4.37 2.22 -0.57
N ALA A 137 4.80 2.89 -1.62
CA ALA A 137 5.74 2.29 -2.58
C ALA A 137 6.56 3.35 -3.29
N ASP A 138 7.79 2.98 -3.67
CA ASP A 138 8.68 3.84 -4.43
C ASP A 138 9.58 3.04 -5.39
N LEU A 139 10.37 3.78 -6.17
CA LEU A 139 11.39 3.25 -7.07
C LEU A 139 12.79 3.54 -6.50
N GLY A 140 13.00 3.23 -5.22
CA GLY A 140 14.27 3.54 -4.58
C GLY A 140 14.54 5.05 -4.47
N GLY A 141 13.47 5.87 -4.48
CA GLY A 141 13.60 7.32 -4.43
C GLY A 141 13.69 7.99 -5.79
N GLN A 142 13.70 7.23 -6.88
CA GLN A 142 13.74 7.77 -8.25
C GLN A 142 12.37 8.27 -8.69
N PRO A 143 12.32 9.20 -9.68
CA PRO A 143 11.04 9.68 -10.21
C PRO A 143 10.19 8.57 -10.80
N PHE A 144 8.87 8.70 -10.68
CA PHE A 144 7.90 7.78 -11.28
C PHE A 144 7.58 8.21 -12.69
N SER A 145 7.43 7.24 -13.60
CA SER A 145 6.71 7.47 -14.84
C SER A 145 5.20 7.45 -14.58
N ASP A 146 4.42 7.97 -15.53
CA ASP A 146 2.96 7.92 -15.42
C ASP A 146 2.47 6.47 -15.42
N LEU A 147 3.16 5.57 -16.12
CA LEU A 147 2.81 4.14 -16.10
C LEU A 147 3.00 3.53 -14.72
N HIS A 148 4.08 3.86 -14.01
CA HIS A 148 4.28 3.40 -12.63
C HIS A 148 3.18 3.90 -11.71
N ALA A 149 2.83 5.17 -11.81
CA ALA A 149 1.79 5.77 -10.98
C ALA A 149 0.42 5.15 -11.25
N GLN A 150 0.08 4.91 -12.53
CA GLN A 150 -1.18 4.27 -12.92
C GLN A 150 -1.23 2.82 -12.45
N ALA A 151 -0.15 2.07 -12.61
CA ALA A 151 -0.09 0.68 -12.16
C ALA A 151 -0.21 0.57 -10.62
N PHE A 152 0.43 1.47 -9.89
CA PHE A 152 0.27 1.56 -8.45
C PHE A 152 -1.19 1.82 -8.06
N ALA A 153 -1.81 2.83 -8.68
CA ALA A 153 -3.20 3.19 -8.40
C ALA A 153 -4.16 2.03 -8.68
N LYS A 154 -3.94 1.33 -9.80
CA LYS A 154 -4.76 0.17 -10.19
C LYS A 154 -4.57 -0.98 -9.20
N THR A 155 -3.34 -1.28 -8.83
CA THR A 155 -3.04 -2.35 -7.87
C THR A 155 -3.68 -2.06 -6.51
N ALA A 156 -3.56 -0.83 -6.03
CA ALA A 156 -4.17 -0.42 -4.77
C ALA A 156 -5.70 -0.53 -4.82
N GLN A 157 -6.31 -0.15 -5.94
CA GLN A 157 -7.76 -0.28 -6.13
C GLN A 157 -8.19 -1.76 -6.09
N CYS A 158 -7.46 -2.64 -6.77
CA CYS A 158 -7.72 -4.07 -6.74
C CYS A 158 -7.59 -4.63 -5.32
N THR A 159 -6.59 -4.17 -4.58
CA THR A 159 -6.38 -4.56 -3.19
C THR A 159 -7.54 -4.10 -2.31
N GLU A 160 -8.02 -2.89 -2.50
CA GLU A 160 -9.17 -2.36 -1.75
C GLU A 160 -10.42 -3.20 -1.99
N ARG A 161 -10.70 -3.56 -3.24
CA ARG A 161 -11.83 -4.43 -3.58
C ARG A 161 -11.66 -5.81 -2.96
N ALA A 162 -10.44 -6.35 -2.97
CA ALA A 162 -10.15 -7.65 -2.35
C ALA A 162 -10.45 -7.63 -0.85
N ILE A 163 -10.06 -6.57 -0.16
CA ILE A 163 -10.32 -6.40 1.27
C ILE A 163 -11.82 -6.32 1.55
N GLN A 164 -12.55 -5.55 0.74
CA GLN A 164 -13.99 -5.39 0.91
C GLN A 164 -14.72 -6.71 0.70
N GLN A 165 -14.34 -7.46 -0.33
CA GLN A 165 -14.94 -8.75 -0.63
C GLN A 165 -14.60 -9.79 0.45
N PHE A 166 -13.35 -9.86 0.86
CA PHE A 166 -12.91 -10.73 1.94
C PHE A 166 -13.69 -10.45 3.23
N GLY A 167 -13.87 -9.17 3.57
CA GLY A 167 -14.65 -8.77 4.74
C GLY A 167 -16.12 -9.17 4.66
N ARG A 168 -16.74 -9.04 3.49
CA ARG A 168 -18.13 -9.46 3.27
C ARG A 168 -18.29 -10.97 3.44
N GLN A 169 -17.38 -11.76 2.87
CA GLN A 169 -17.42 -13.23 2.99
C GLN A 169 -17.27 -13.69 4.45
N ARG A 170 -16.38 -13.05 5.21
CA ARG A 170 -16.20 -13.38 6.62
C ARG A 170 -17.43 -13.09 7.46
N ARG A 171 -18.19 -12.03 7.12
CA ARG A 171 -19.42 -11.70 7.84
C ARG A 171 -20.57 -12.67 7.56
N THR A 172 -20.55 -13.36 6.42
CA THR A 172 -21.59 -14.32 6.03
C THR A 172 -21.28 -15.73 6.51
N GLU A 173 -20.07 -16.01 6.94
CA GLU A 173 -19.68 -17.25 7.55
C GLU A 173 -19.99 -17.21 9.06
#